data_df6b8502a155a63463e67708f4409eb9
#
_entry.id   df6b8502a155a63463e67708f4409eb9
#
_cell.length_a   1.000
_cell.length_b   1.000
_cell.length_c   1.000
_cell.angle_alpha   90.00
_cell.angle_beta   90.00
_cell.angle_gamma   90.00
#
_symmetry.space_group_name_H-M   'P 1'
#
loop_
_entity.id
_entity.type
_entity.pdbx_description
1 polymer ?
#
loop_
_entity_poly.entity_id
_entity_poly.type
_entity_poly.pdbx_seq_one_letter_code
_entity_poly.pdbx_strand_id
1 'polypeptide(L)'
;MKRNAMAVSMLLLAAMLFNAACSAGSGAGTTAAKNESGSQSAAENSGMDSAHPIKVAVAAPMTGDNSEYGIGFANAAKLMAKKWNENGGCLGREVQIVEYDDKNSSEEATTIAQKIVSEKDEIAGVIGHFSSGVCMTAAPIYEENHVIEISPSASHPDYSSIGDYIFRNNTVISKEGGASVDIAVNDLGKKKIGIISIMTDWGTNTSGIIKGILEGMKDKGVELVAHEEVMEGSDDYSAAIAKLNDAGAEAVICCGMYNLVAPVAKQYKRVNPDIAIIAFSNAYSTQLLELGGDAVNGVCFPVIFFADSEEQSIKDYVDAYTKAYGAAPSALSSQAYDSVGMLLTAIQNVGDTDSEKVKDELYKLDYHGVTGDTRFDKTGDVDKAFVKVTIKDGKFVKMD
;
A
#
# COMPACT_ATOMS: atom_id res chain seq x y z
N MET A 1 -43.99 21.15 28.80
CA MET A 1 -43.99 21.53 30.22
C MET A 1 -42.64 21.17 30.82
N LYS A 2 -41.96 22.21 31.44
CA LYS A 2 -40.77 22.19 32.32
C LYS A 2 -39.45 21.74 31.65
N ARG A 3 -38.50 22.56 31.17
CA ARG A 3 -37.67 23.68 31.70
C ARG A 3 -37.00 23.39 33.04
N ASN A 4 -35.66 23.30 33.04
CA ASN A 4 -34.68 23.88 33.97
C ASN A 4 -33.31 23.50 33.41
N ALA A 5 -32.40 24.31 33.00
CA ALA A 5 -31.73 25.59 33.25
C ALA A 5 -30.89 25.64 34.54
N MET A 6 -29.66 26.18 34.39
CA MET A 6 -28.71 26.70 35.41
C MET A 6 -27.65 25.70 35.91
N ALA A 7 -26.37 26.04 36.10
CA ALA A 7 -25.69 27.37 36.13
C ALA A 7 -24.19 27.20 35.97
N VAL A 8 -23.58 28.08 35.29
CA VAL A 8 -22.36 28.88 35.37
C VAL A 8 -21.66 28.89 36.75
N SER A 9 -20.34 28.69 36.76
CA SER A 9 -19.46 29.38 37.70
C SER A 9 -18.05 29.57 37.10
N MET A 10 -17.70 30.81 37.04
CA MET A 10 -16.47 31.48 36.62
C MET A 10 -15.72 31.91 37.89
N LEU A 11 -14.40 31.86 37.94
CA LEU A 11 -13.47 32.66 38.76
C LEU A 11 -12.05 32.27 38.36
N LEU A 12 -11.29 33.07 37.64
CA LEU A 12 -10.56 34.33 37.90
C LEU A 12 -9.29 34.19 38.75
N LEU A 13 -8.19 34.42 38.09
CA LEU A 13 -7.03 35.34 38.31
C LEU A 13 -6.15 35.13 39.58
N ALA A 14 -4.84 35.02 39.35
CA ALA A 14 -3.85 36.00 39.83
C ALA A 14 -2.46 35.77 39.25
N ALA A 15 -1.91 36.80 38.69
CA ALA A 15 -0.53 37.00 38.30
C ALA A 15 0.30 37.58 39.47
N MET A 16 1.65 37.39 39.46
CA MET A 16 2.65 38.32 39.96
C MET A 16 4.05 37.82 39.58
N LEU A 17 4.75 38.48 38.93
CA LEU A 17 5.79 39.44 38.60
C LEU A 17 6.94 39.59 39.68
N PHE A 18 8.16 39.86 39.11
CA PHE A 18 9.41 40.44 39.70
C PHE A 18 10.35 39.46 40.40
N ASN A 19 11.68 39.45 40.07
CA ASN A 19 12.62 40.58 40.05
C ASN A 19 13.93 40.24 39.33
N ALA A 20 14.50 41.23 38.70
CA ALA A 20 15.86 41.31 38.19
C ALA A 20 16.78 41.82 39.25
N ALA A 21 18.07 41.38 39.25
CA ALA A 21 19.16 42.15 39.83
C ALA A 21 20.49 41.86 39.11
N CYS A 22 21.05 42.88 38.53
CA CYS A 22 22.43 42.98 38.05
C CYS A 22 23.40 43.08 39.23
N SER A 23 24.62 42.54 39.08
CA SER A 23 25.83 43.17 39.66
C SER A 23 27.06 42.77 38.87
N ALA A 24 27.82 43.78 38.47
CA ALA A 24 29.11 43.72 37.82
C ALA A 24 30.25 43.66 38.88
N GLY A 25 31.39 43.06 38.54
CA GLY A 25 32.60 43.07 39.33
C GLY A 25 33.80 42.49 38.57
N SER A 26 34.69 43.36 38.17
CA SER A 26 35.95 43.16 37.48
C SER A 26 37.04 42.53 38.33
N GLY A 27 38.05 41.83 37.76
CA GLY A 27 39.29 41.46 38.38
C GLY A 27 40.14 40.54 37.49
N ALA A 28 41.22 41.09 36.98
CA ALA A 28 42.27 40.47 36.19
C ALA A 28 43.19 39.53 36.97
N GLY A 29 43.77 38.52 36.29
CA GLY A 29 44.87 37.70 36.85
C GLY A 29 45.28 36.57 35.91
N THR A 30 46.35 36.81 35.18
CA THR A 30 47.11 35.86 34.32
C THR A 30 47.66 34.68 35.10
N THR A 31 47.60 33.46 34.52
CA THR A 31 48.76 32.56 34.36
C THR A 31 48.43 31.39 33.43
N ALA A 32 49.38 31.14 32.53
CA ALA A 32 49.36 30.06 31.57
C ALA A 32 49.68 28.71 32.20
N ALA A 33 48.98 27.67 31.82
CA ALA A 33 49.49 26.30 31.84
C ALA A 33 48.98 25.55 30.59
N LYS A 34 49.94 25.14 29.76
CA LYS A 34 49.76 24.17 28.68
C LYS A 34 49.26 22.86 29.26
N ASN A 35 48.30 22.29 28.64
CA ASN A 35 48.20 20.83 28.57
C ASN A 35 47.70 20.39 27.21
N GLU A 36 48.35 19.35 26.74
CA GLU A 36 48.27 18.78 25.40
C GLU A 36 47.01 17.97 25.18
N SER A 37 46.56 18.07 23.93
CA SER A 37 46.14 16.97 23.09
C SER A 37 45.17 15.95 23.67
N GLY A 38 43.98 16.09 23.27
CA GLY A 38 42.95 15.04 23.12
C GLY A 38 42.04 15.42 21.97
N SER A 39 42.50 15.15 20.74
CA SER A 39 41.65 15.24 19.55
C SER A 39 40.62 14.12 19.64
N GLN A 40 39.53 14.36 20.34
CA GLN A 40 38.28 13.64 20.06
C GLN A 40 37.68 14.32 18.86
N SER A 41 37.79 13.64 17.71
CA SER A 41 36.96 13.84 16.54
C SER A 41 35.50 13.75 17.00
N ALA A 42 34.91 14.88 17.33
CA ALA A 42 33.44 15.01 17.30
C ALA A 42 33.07 14.75 15.86
N ALA A 43 32.39 13.61 15.60
CA ALA A 43 31.62 13.43 14.40
C ALA A 43 30.70 14.65 14.31
N GLU A 44 30.96 15.54 13.37
CA GLU A 44 30.04 16.58 12.98
C GLU A 44 28.76 15.85 12.58
N ASN A 45 27.76 15.96 13.42
CA ASN A 45 26.40 15.65 13.09
C ASN A 45 26.04 16.67 12.00
N SER A 46 26.28 16.32 10.72
CA SER A 46 25.85 17.11 9.58
C SER A 46 24.32 17.12 9.65
N GLY A 47 23.77 18.20 10.25
CA GLY A 47 22.35 18.36 10.46
C GLY A 47 21.65 18.27 9.11
N MET A 48 20.73 17.32 8.99
CA MET A 48 19.82 17.19 7.84
C MET A 48 19.09 18.52 7.63
N ASP A 49 18.97 18.97 6.38
CA ASP A 49 18.22 20.19 6.03
C ASP A 49 16.72 19.93 6.13
N SER A 50 16.10 20.44 7.20
CA SER A 50 14.65 20.39 7.41
C SER A 50 13.93 21.66 6.90
N ALA A 51 14.66 22.68 6.45
CA ALA A 51 14.08 23.90 5.91
C ALA A 51 13.58 23.69 4.46
N HIS A 52 14.22 22.77 3.73
CA HIS A 52 13.87 22.45 2.33
C HIS A 52 13.68 20.92 2.19
N PRO A 53 12.63 20.34 2.78
CA PRO A 53 12.42 18.90 2.74
C PRO A 53 12.14 18.38 1.33
N ILE A 54 12.43 17.11 1.10
CA ILE A 54 11.92 16.38 -0.07
C ILE A 54 10.54 15.85 0.30
N LYS A 55 9.50 16.39 -0.34
CA LYS A 55 8.11 15.98 -0.10
C LYS A 55 7.70 14.89 -1.08
N VAL A 56 7.15 13.81 -0.56
CA VAL A 56 6.53 12.73 -1.35
C VAL A 56 5.04 12.73 -1.03
N ALA A 57 4.21 12.86 -2.06
CA ALA A 57 2.77 12.79 -1.90
C ALA A 57 2.31 11.32 -1.78
N VAL A 58 1.37 11.06 -0.87
CA VAL A 58 0.60 9.82 -0.83
C VAL A 58 -0.85 10.17 -1.09
N ALA A 59 -1.35 9.80 -2.27
CA ALA A 59 -2.73 10.05 -2.69
C ALA A 59 -3.48 8.71 -2.69
N ALA A 60 -4.41 8.52 -1.75
CA ALA A 60 -5.10 7.24 -1.55
C ALA A 60 -6.33 7.45 -0.66
N PRO A 61 -7.27 6.48 -0.56
CA PRO A 61 -8.44 6.61 0.30
C PRO A 61 -8.05 6.58 1.78
N MET A 62 -8.01 7.73 2.43
CA MET A 62 -7.75 7.82 3.88
C MET A 62 -9.06 7.69 4.68
N THR A 63 -10.21 7.84 4.02
CA THR A 63 -11.56 7.69 4.60
C THR A 63 -12.44 6.81 3.73
N GLY A 64 -13.58 6.33 4.29
CA GLY A 64 -14.54 5.45 3.59
C GLY A 64 -14.16 3.96 3.67
N ASP A 65 -14.84 3.14 2.86
CA ASP A 65 -14.82 1.68 2.94
C ASP A 65 -13.45 1.07 2.57
N ASN A 66 -12.63 1.79 1.83
CA ASN A 66 -11.30 1.40 1.41
C ASN A 66 -10.17 2.09 2.21
N SER A 67 -10.51 2.71 3.36
CA SER A 67 -9.55 3.50 4.14
C SER A 67 -8.37 2.69 4.71
N GLU A 68 -8.53 1.40 4.92
CA GLU A 68 -7.42 0.52 5.33
C GLU A 68 -6.25 0.61 4.36
N TYR A 69 -6.53 0.64 3.04
CA TYR A 69 -5.50 0.67 2.01
C TYR A 69 -4.76 2.01 2.00
N GLY A 70 -5.49 3.13 2.03
CA GLY A 70 -4.88 4.46 2.05
C GLY A 70 -4.07 4.72 3.31
N ILE A 71 -4.62 4.37 4.48
CA ILE A 71 -3.90 4.45 5.75
C ILE A 71 -2.66 3.55 5.74
N GLY A 72 -2.80 2.34 5.16
CA GLY A 72 -1.68 1.41 4.99
C GLY A 72 -0.55 1.98 4.12
N PHE A 73 -0.90 2.66 3.00
CA PHE A 73 0.08 3.34 2.15
C PHE A 73 0.78 4.46 2.89
N ALA A 74 0.01 5.33 3.57
CA ALA A 74 0.57 6.44 4.34
C ALA A 74 1.50 5.97 5.47
N ASN A 75 1.10 4.93 6.20
CA ASN A 75 1.91 4.34 7.27
C ASN A 75 3.23 3.76 6.72
N ALA A 76 3.16 3.01 5.64
CA ALA A 76 4.32 2.42 4.98
C ALA A 76 5.27 3.51 4.44
N ALA A 77 4.72 4.54 3.80
CA ALA A 77 5.47 5.69 3.31
C ALA A 77 6.19 6.45 4.45
N LYS A 78 5.48 6.73 5.55
CA LYS A 78 6.07 7.36 6.74
C LYS A 78 7.19 6.52 7.36
N LEU A 79 7.02 5.20 7.37
CA LEU A 79 8.05 4.29 7.89
C LEU A 79 9.31 4.32 7.02
N MET A 80 9.16 4.35 5.69
CA MET A 80 10.29 4.50 4.77
C MET A 80 10.94 5.88 4.90
N ALA A 81 10.17 6.95 4.95
CA ALA A 81 10.69 8.31 5.17
C ALA A 81 11.48 8.39 6.49
N LYS A 82 10.95 7.81 7.57
CA LYS A 82 11.66 7.72 8.85
C LYS A 82 13.01 6.99 8.72
N LYS A 83 13.03 5.85 8.02
CA LYS A 83 14.27 5.09 7.77
C LYS A 83 15.31 5.94 7.03
N TRP A 84 14.91 6.69 6.01
CA TRP A 84 15.80 7.61 5.31
C TRP A 84 16.29 8.72 6.21
N ASN A 85 15.39 9.35 6.98
CA ASN A 85 15.73 10.45 7.88
C ASN A 85 16.69 10.02 9.00
N GLU A 86 16.55 8.82 9.55
CA GLU A 86 17.48 8.24 10.52
C GLU A 86 18.89 8.02 9.93
N ASN A 87 19.01 7.95 8.59
CA ASN A 87 20.26 7.81 7.86
C ASN A 87 20.73 9.13 7.18
N GLY A 88 20.23 10.28 7.61
CA GLY A 88 20.66 11.59 7.12
C GLY A 88 19.79 12.18 5.99
N GLY A 89 18.62 11.60 5.76
CA GLY A 89 17.67 12.06 4.75
C GLY A 89 18.05 11.65 3.32
N CYS A 90 17.36 12.21 2.35
CA CYS A 90 17.67 12.05 0.93
C CYS A 90 18.35 13.33 0.43
N LEU A 91 19.51 13.22 -0.19
CA LEU A 91 20.38 14.36 -0.55
C LEU A 91 20.73 15.25 0.65
N GLY A 92 20.79 14.71 1.88
CA GLY A 92 20.99 15.50 3.10
C GLY A 92 19.78 16.33 3.52
N ARG A 93 18.63 16.14 2.89
CA ARG A 93 17.35 16.83 3.16
C ARG A 93 16.37 15.89 3.86
N GLU A 94 15.56 16.44 4.75
CA GLU A 94 14.47 15.69 5.38
C GLU A 94 13.48 15.17 4.34
N VAL A 95 13.03 13.93 4.49
CA VAL A 95 11.94 13.36 3.69
C VAL A 95 10.63 13.54 4.44
N GLN A 96 9.65 14.17 3.82
CA GLN A 96 8.31 14.40 4.37
C GLN A 96 7.24 13.74 3.52
N ILE A 97 6.28 13.09 4.17
CA ILE A 97 5.10 12.52 3.50
C ILE A 97 3.95 13.50 3.61
N VAL A 98 3.34 13.83 2.46
CA VAL A 98 2.16 14.68 2.37
C VAL A 98 0.98 13.81 1.94
N GLU A 99 -0.06 13.73 2.77
CA GLU A 99 -1.21 12.86 2.56
C GLU A 99 -2.35 13.58 1.88
N TYR A 100 -2.97 12.93 0.89
CA TYR A 100 -4.16 13.38 0.19
C TYR A 100 -5.21 12.28 0.20
N ASP A 101 -6.40 12.59 0.71
CA ASP A 101 -7.53 11.65 0.76
C ASP A 101 -8.35 11.74 -0.53
N ASP A 102 -8.20 10.76 -1.41
CA ASP A 102 -8.99 10.65 -2.65
C ASP A 102 -10.33 9.93 -2.46
N LYS A 103 -10.60 9.39 -1.28
CA LYS A 103 -11.82 8.64 -0.93
C LYS A 103 -12.16 7.52 -1.92
N ASN A 104 -11.17 7.04 -2.66
CA ASN A 104 -11.34 6.14 -3.79
C ASN A 104 -12.31 6.66 -4.87
N SER A 105 -12.32 7.97 -5.10
CA SER A 105 -13.20 8.68 -6.02
C SER A 105 -12.40 9.29 -7.17
N SER A 106 -12.81 9.05 -8.41
CA SER A 106 -12.19 9.66 -9.60
C SER A 106 -12.30 11.19 -9.62
N GLU A 107 -13.37 11.77 -9.04
CA GLU A 107 -13.56 13.21 -8.94
C GLU A 107 -12.55 13.83 -7.96
N GLU A 108 -12.40 13.22 -6.77
CA GLU A 108 -11.43 13.67 -5.77
C GLU A 108 -9.99 13.48 -6.29
N ALA A 109 -9.69 12.35 -6.93
CA ALA A 109 -8.37 12.10 -7.52
C ALA A 109 -8.00 13.14 -8.59
N THR A 110 -8.95 13.54 -9.45
CA THR A 110 -8.74 14.63 -10.41
C THR A 110 -8.38 15.92 -9.71
N THR A 111 -9.12 16.28 -8.66
CA THR A 111 -8.88 17.49 -7.87
C THR A 111 -7.51 17.46 -7.19
N ILE A 112 -7.15 16.32 -6.60
CA ILE A 112 -5.87 16.10 -5.94
C ILE A 112 -4.71 16.14 -6.95
N ALA A 113 -4.86 15.50 -8.12
CA ALA A 113 -3.85 15.51 -9.15
C ALA A 113 -3.56 16.95 -9.64
N GLN A 114 -4.59 17.75 -9.88
CA GLN A 114 -4.44 19.16 -10.24
C GLN A 114 -3.76 19.97 -9.13
N LYS A 115 -4.09 19.69 -7.87
CA LYS A 115 -3.44 20.34 -6.73
C LYS A 115 -1.95 19.98 -6.66
N ILE A 116 -1.60 18.70 -6.74
CA ILE A 116 -0.21 18.23 -6.71
C ILE A 116 0.58 18.86 -7.88
N VAL A 117 0.00 18.91 -9.07
CA VAL A 117 0.61 19.56 -10.23
C VAL A 117 0.89 21.05 -9.97
N SER A 118 -0.02 21.74 -9.27
CA SER A 118 0.21 23.15 -8.90
C SER A 118 1.33 23.34 -7.86
N GLU A 119 1.68 22.27 -7.15
CA GLU A 119 2.72 22.21 -6.10
C GLU A 119 3.95 21.38 -6.56
N LYS A 120 4.06 21.07 -7.86
CA LYS A 120 5.06 20.10 -8.37
C LYS A 120 6.52 20.48 -8.12
N ASP A 121 6.81 21.77 -7.94
CA ASP A 121 8.16 22.23 -7.59
C ASP A 121 8.55 21.85 -6.14
N GLU A 122 7.58 21.49 -5.32
CA GLU A 122 7.76 21.06 -3.93
C GLU A 122 7.57 19.54 -3.75
N ILE A 123 6.87 18.87 -4.67
CA ILE A 123 6.52 17.43 -4.59
C ILE A 123 7.41 16.63 -5.54
N ALA A 124 8.24 15.76 -4.99
CA ALA A 124 9.19 14.96 -5.77
C ALA A 124 8.54 13.80 -6.55
N GLY A 125 7.35 13.38 -6.14
CA GLY A 125 6.56 12.34 -6.81
C GLY A 125 5.37 11.91 -5.97
N VAL A 126 4.51 11.10 -6.56
CA VAL A 126 3.25 10.61 -6.00
C VAL A 126 3.31 9.10 -5.81
N ILE A 127 2.95 8.63 -4.62
CA ILE A 127 2.68 7.23 -4.32
C ILE A 127 1.16 7.07 -4.20
N GLY A 128 0.57 6.46 -5.15
CA GLY A 128 -0.89 6.38 -5.26
C GLY A 128 -1.30 6.04 -6.70
N HIS A 129 -2.54 6.10 -7.04
CA HIS A 129 -3.72 6.04 -6.18
C HIS A 129 -4.00 4.56 -5.81
N PHE A 130 -5.20 4.26 -5.27
CA PHE A 130 -5.50 2.87 -4.88
C PHE A 130 -6.17 2.07 -6.00
N SER A 131 -7.42 2.33 -6.33
CA SER A 131 -8.15 1.57 -7.36
C SER A 131 -7.67 1.93 -8.76
N SER A 132 -7.58 0.91 -9.64
CA SER A 132 -7.11 1.11 -11.02
C SER A 132 -7.88 2.20 -11.77
N GLY A 133 -9.22 2.27 -11.63
CA GLY A 133 -10.03 3.33 -12.27
C GLY A 133 -9.69 4.72 -11.76
N VAL A 134 -9.41 4.87 -10.47
CA VAL A 134 -8.98 6.14 -9.84
C VAL A 134 -7.57 6.51 -10.31
N CYS A 135 -6.63 5.55 -10.33
CA CYS A 135 -5.29 5.73 -10.89
C CYS A 135 -5.33 6.20 -12.35
N MET A 136 -6.12 5.51 -13.19
CA MET A 136 -6.26 5.85 -14.62
C MET A 136 -6.91 7.21 -14.87
N THR A 137 -7.64 7.74 -13.90
CA THR A 137 -8.22 9.09 -13.97
C THR A 137 -7.18 10.17 -13.65
N ALA A 138 -6.32 9.93 -12.67
CA ALA A 138 -5.28 10.88 -12.25
C ALA A 138 -4.04 10.86 -13.16
N ALA A 139 -3.62 9.67 -13.60
CA ALA A 139 -2.38 9.45 -14.34
C ALA A 139 -2.18 10.35 -15.58
N PRO A 140 -3.19 10.62 -16.44
CA PRO A 140 -3.01 11.55 -17.56
C PRO A 140 -2.64 12.96 -17.12
N ILE A 141 -3.14 13.41 -15.96
CA ILE A 141 -2.85 14.73 -15.40
C ILE A 141 -1.39 14.80 -14.94
N TYR A 142 -0.92 13.74 -14.29
CA TYR A 142 0.48 13.63 -13.87
C TYR A 142 1.41 13.53 -15.07
N GLU A 143 1.10 12.69 -16.05
CA GLU A 143 1.88 12.53 -17.29
C GLU A 143 2.07 13.85 -18.03
N GLU A 144 0.98 14.56 -18.33
CA GLU A 144 0.99 15.86 -19.05
C GLU A 144 1.84 16.92 -18.35
N ASN A 145 2.02 16.80 -17.05
CA ASN A 145 2.75 17.77 -16.23
C ASN A 145 4.11 17.25 -15.73
N HIS A 146 4.54 16.08 -16.22
CA HIS A 146 5.82 15.46 -15.86
C HIS A 146 5.98 15.22 -14.35
N VAL A 147 4.91 14.78 -13.68
CA VAL A 147 4.91 14.37 -12.28
C VAL A 147 5.00 12.85 -12.22
N ILE A 148 5.99 12.33 -11.52
CA ILE A 148 6.16 10.87 -11.35
C ILE A 148 5.04 10.34 -10.46
N GLU A 149 4.31 9.33 -10.94
CA GLU A 149 3.38 8.53 -10.15
C GLU A 149 3.86 7.08 -10.09
N ILE A 150 3.94 6.52 -8.87
CA ILE A 150 4.19 5.08 -8.66
C ILE A 150 2.99 4.52 -7.91
N SER A 151 2.10 3.81 -8.61
CA SER A 151 0.98 3.16 -7.94
C SER A 151 1.40 1.85 -7.27
N PRO A 152 1.14 1.70 -5.95
CA PRO A 152 1.38 0.44 -5.25
C PRO A 152 0.39 -0.68 -5.61
N SER A 153 -0.74 -0.35 -6.25
CA SER A 153 -1.88 -1.28 -6.36
C SER A 153 -2.52 -1.36 -7.73
N ALA A 154 -2.31 -0.38 -8.62
CA ALA A 154 -2.89 -0.43 -9.95
C ALA A 154 -2.46 -1.70 -10.69
N SER A 155 -3.44 -2.46 -11.19
CA SER A 155 -3.21 -3.72 -11.91
C SER A 155 -3.87 -3.78 -13.28
N HIS A 156 -4.60 -2.71 -13.69
CA HIS A 156 -5.20 -2.63 -15.01
C HIS A 156 -4.12 -2.69 -16.11
N PRO A 157 -4.30 -3.50 -17.19
CA PRO A 157 -3.27 -3.66 -18.22
C PRO A 157 -2.79 -2.36 -18.86
N ASP A 158 -3.68 -1.39 -19.05
CA ASP A 158 -3.38 -0.15 -19.78
C ASP A 158 -2.85 0.98 -18.90
N TYR A 159 -2.69 0.76 -17.56
CA TYR A 159 -2.36 1.85 -16.64
C TYR A 159 -0.99 2.48 -16.93
N SER A 160 0.08 1.71 -16.91
CA SER A 160 1.43 2.24 -17.09
C SER A 160 1.73 2.66 -18.54
N SER A 161 0.93 2.19 -19.51
CA SER A 161 1.01 2.65 -20.90
C SER A 161 0.43 4.05 -21.14
N ILE A 162 -0.11 4.71 -20.09
CA ILE A 162 -0.60 6.10 -20.16
C ILE A 162 0.55 7.04 -20.46
N GLY A 163 1.75 6.78 -19.91
CA GLY A 163 2.91 7.58 -20.21
C GLY A 163 4.18 7.20 -19.45
N ASP A 164 5.27 7.91 -19.74
CA ASP A 164 6.60 7.58 -19.25
C ASP A 164 6.85 7.94 -17.77
N TYR A 165 6.00 8.79 -17.18
CA TYR A 165 6.05 9.18 -15.78
C TYR A 165 5.16 8.32 -14.88
N ILE A 166 4.47 7.31 -15.47
CA ILE A 166 3.47 6.47 -14.80
C ILE A 166 4.05 5.08 -14.58
N PHE A 167 4.23 4.73 -13.32
CA PHE A 167 4.81 3.47 -12.87
C PHE A 167 3.86 2.70 -11.94
N ARG A 168 4.02 1.37 -11.89
CA ARG A 168 3.35 0.56 -10.85
C ARG A 168 4.34 -0.36 -10.15
N ASN A 169 4.21 -0.48 -8.84
CA ASN A 169 4.89 -1.50 -8.05
C ASN A 169 3.95 -2.67 -7.72
N ASN A 170 3.10 -3.01 -8.66
CA ASN A 170 2.20 -4.15 -8.63
C ASN A 170 2.27 -4.90 -9.96
N THR A 171 1.91 -6.18 -9.98
CA THR A 171 1.84 -6.94 -11.22
C THR A 171 0.55 -6.62 -11.99
N VAL A 172 0.62 -6.80 -13.31
CA VAL A 172 -0.58 -6.74 -14.16
C VAL A 172 -1.54 -7.84 -13.74
N ILE A 173 -2.84 -7.53 -13.67
CA ILE A 173 -3.86 -8.45 -13.18
C ILE A 173 -3.92 -9.77 -13.97
N SER A 174 -3.51 -9.80 -15.23
CA SER A 174 -3.43 -11.04 -16.01
C SER A 174 -2.42 -12.05 -15.44
N LYS A 175 -1.33 -11.58 -14.84
CA LYS A 175 -0.34 -12.43 -14.15
C LYS A 175 -0.88 -12.95 -12.83
N GLU A 176 -1.43 -12.08 -12.00
CA GLU A 176 -2.03 -12.47 -10.72
C GLU A 176 -3.25 -13.38 -10.92
N GLY A 177 -4.10 -13.06 -11.91
CA GLY A 177 -5.22 -13.90 -12.29
C GLY A 177 -4.79 -15.27 -12.79
N GLY A 178 -3.71 -15.34 -13.58
CA GLY A 178 -3.10 -16.60 -13.99
C GLY A 178 -2.63 -17.43 -12.78
N ALA A 179 -1.98 -16.80 -11.81
CA ALA A 179 -1.54 -17.45 -10.58
C ALA A 179 -2.73 -17.92 -9.70
N SER A 180 -3.82 -17.14 -9.64
CA SER A 180 -5.05 -17.52 -8.94
C SER A 180 -5.73 -18.76 -9.57
N VAL A 181 -5.80 -18.79 -10.89
CA VAL A 181 -6.31 -19.98 -11.63
C VAL A 181 -5.38 -21.18 -11.45
N ASP A 182 -4.04 -20.95 -11.44
CA ASP A 182 -3.05 -22.01 -11.21
C ASP A 182 -3.23 -22.65 -9.83
N ILE A 183 -3.44 -21.86 -8.78
CA ILE A 183 -3.77 -22.36 -7.44
C ILE A 183 -5.03 -23.24 -7.50
N ALA A 184 -6.12 -22.76 -8.10
CA ALA A 184 -7.36 -23.52 -8.15
C ALA A 184 -7.21 -24.83 -8.89
N VAL A 185 -6.59 -24.80 -10.09
CA VAL A 185 -6.58 -25.91 -11.03
C VAL A 185 -5.44 -26.90 -10.79
N ASN A 186 -4.22 -26.40 -10.58
CA ASN A 186 -3.04 -27.24 -10.51
C ASN A 186 -2.71 -27.64 -9.06
N ASP A 187 -2.75 -26.69 -8.11
CA ASP A 187 -2.40 -27.00 -6.72
C ASP A 187 -3.57 -27.71 -6.00
N LEU A 188 -4.82 -27.24 -6.22
CA LEU A 188 -5.99 -27.79 -5.55
C LEU A 188 -6.76 -28.81 -6.39
N GLY A 189 -6.38 -29.03 -7.65
CA GLY A 189 -6.96 -30.03 -8.55
C GLY A 189 -8.42 -29.76 -8.97
N LYS A 190 -8.92 -28.53 -8.81
CA LYS A 190 -10.31 -28.18 -9.09
C LYS A 190 -10.54 -27.97 -10.58
N LYS A 191 -11.69 -28.43 -11.07
CA LYS A 191 -12.04 -28.35 -12.49
C LYS A 191 -13.26 -27.48 -12.78
N LYS A 192 -14.19 -27.36 -11.85
CA LYS A 192 -15.38 -26.55 -11.95
C LYS A 192 -15.21 -25.28 -11.14
N ILE A 193 -14.94 -24.19 -11.84
CA ILE A 193 -14.59 -22.92 -11.23
C ILE A 193 -15.77 -21.96 -11.29
N GLY A 194 -16.14 -21.39 -10.15
CA GLY A 194 -17.06 -20.26 -10.05
C GLY A 194 -16.29 -18.95 -9.91
N ILE A 195 -16.89 -17.84 -10.28
CA ILE A 195 -16.37 -16.49 -10.03
C ILE A 195 -17.42 -15.71 -9.25
N ILE A 196 -17.00 -14.99 -8.23
CA ILE A 196 -17.77 -13.92 -7.60
C ILE A 196 -16.94 -12.64 -7.70
N SER A 197 -17.50 -11.57 -8.28
CA SER A 197 -16.79 -10.31 -8.52
C SER A 197 -17.57 -9.10 -8.04
N ILE A 198 -16.89 -8.11 -7.50
CA ILE A 198 -17.50 -6.80 -7.18
C ILE A 198 -17.79 -6.02 -8.46
N MET A 199 -18.90 -5.25 -8.45
CA MET A 199 -19.36 -4.41 -9.57
C MET A 199 -18.58 -3.09 -9.59
N THR A 200 -17.27 -3.17 -9.82
CA THR A 200 -16.35 -2.05 -9.99
C THR A 200 -15.53 -2.27 -11.27
N ASP A 201 -14.86 -1.23 -11.78
CA ASP A 201 -13.98 -1.35 -12.96
C ASP A 201 -12.94 -2.45 -12.76
N TRP A 202 -12.32 -2.51 -11.57
CA TRP A 202 -11.34 -3.54 -11.25
C TRP A 202 -11.97 -4.94 -11.22
N GLY A 203 -13.11 -5.11 -10.55
CA GLY A 203 -13.79 -6.42 -10.42
C GLY A 203 -14.26 -6.95 -11.76
N THR A 204 -14.83 -6.08 -12.62
CA THR A 204 -15.29 -6.41 -13.96
C THR A 204 -14.13 -6.80 -14.88
N ASN A 205 -13.04 -6.00 -14.87
CA ASN A 205 -11.84 -6.29 -15.66
C ASN A 205 -11.19 -7.61 -15.21
N THR A 206 -11.00 -7.80 -13.92
CA THR A 206 -10.38 -9.00 -13.32
C THR A 206 -11.18 -10.25 -13.66
N SER A 207 -12.50 -10.23 -13.46
CA SER A 207 -13.35 -11.38 -13.78
C SER A 207 -13.35 -11.70 -15.28
N GLY A 208 -13.29 -10.69 -16.14
CA GLY A 208 -13.14 -10.85 -17.58
C GLY A 208 -11.86 -11.57 -17.98
N ILE A 209 -10.73 -11.19 -17.36
CA ILE A 209 -9.42 -11.84 -17.56
C ILE A 209 -9.46 -13.29 -17.08
N ILE A 210 -10.01 -13.56 -15.89
CA ILE A 210 -10.15 -14.93 -15.37
C ILE A 210 -10.99 -15.79 -16.31
N LYS A 211 -12.12 -15.27 -16.81
CA LYS A 211 -12.95 -15.97 -17.83
C LYS A 211 -12.13 -16.35 -19.06
N GLY A 212 -11.36 -15.42 -19.61
CA GLY A 212 -10.49 -15.68 -20.76
C GLY A 212 -9.46 -16.77 -20.50
N ILE A 213 -8.83 -16.78 -19.31
CA ILE A 213 -7.87 -17.80 -18.90
C ILE A 213 -8.56 -19.18 -18.82
N LEU A 214 -9.72 -19.26 -18.15
CA LEU A 214 -10.47 -20.51 -17.99
C LEU A 214 -10.98 -21.04 -19.34
N GLU A 215 -11.40 -20.15 -20.26
CA GLU A 215 -11.77 -20.54 -21.61
C GLU A 215 -10.63 -21.19 -22.38
N GLY A 216 -9.41 -20.71 -22.21
CA GLY A 216 -8.19 -21.30 -22.77
C GLY A 216 -7.81 -22.66 -22.15
N MET A 217 -8.50 -23.09 -21.07
CA MET A 217 -8.23 -24.36 -20.37
C MET A 217 -9.34 -25.41 -20.58
N LYS A 218 -10.35 -25.16 -21.41
CA LYS A 218 -11.45 -26.10 -21.69
C LYS A 218 -10.95 -27.47 -22.14
N ASP A 219 -9.95 -27.50 -22.99
CA ASP A 219 -9.34 -28.76 -23.48
C ASP A 219 -8.68 -29.59 -22.36
N LYS A 220 -8.38 -28.96 -21.21
CA LYS A 220 -7.86 -29.62 -20.01
C LYS A 220 -8.97 -30.05 -19.04
N GLY A 221 -10.23 -29.92 -19.46
CA GLY A 221 -11.41 -30.25 -18.65
C GLY A 221 -11.70 -29.25 -17.55
N VAL A 222 -11.19 -28.01 -17.65
CA VAL A 222 -11.51 -26.93 -16.73
C VAL A 222 -12.72 -26.15 -17.28
N GLU A 223 -13.70 -25.86 -16.43
CA GLU A 223 -14.95 -25.23 -16.79
C GLU A 223 -15.25 -24.06 -15.85
N LEU A 224 -15.60 -22.90 -16.41
CA LEU A 224 -16.29 -21.83 -15.69
C LEU A 224 -17.77 -22.22 -15.60
N VAL A 225 -18.22 -22.59 -14.41
CA VAL A 225 -19.60 -23.07 -14.21
C VAL A 225 -20.61 -21.95 -13.94
N ALA A 226 -20.19 -20.87 -13.29
CA ALA A 226 -21.02 -19.68 -13.07
C ALA A 226 -20.16 -18.45 -12.72
N HIS A 227 -20.71 -17.27 -12.99
CA HIS A 227 -20.15 -15.99 -12.56
C HIS A 227 -21.26 -15.11 -12.00
N GLU A 228 -21.06 -14.63 -10.78
CA GLU A 228 -21.97 -13.72 -10.08
C GLU A 228 -21.28 -12.38 -9.81
N GLU A 229 -21.94 -11.31 -10.24
CA GLU A 229 -21.51 -9.94 -9.96
C GLU A 229 -22.32 -9.41 -8.77
N VAL A 230 -21.61 -8.83 -7.79
CA VAL A 230 -22.20 -8.38 -6.52
C VAL A 230 -21.78 -6.94 -6.20
N MET A 231 -22.64 -6.26 -5.44
CA MET A 231 -22.31 -4.92 -4.94
C MET A 231 -21.18 -5.01 -3.92
N GLU A 232 -20.20 -4.11 -4.04
CA GLU A 232 -19.16 -3.95 -3.01
C GLU A 232 -19.80 -3.51 -1.69
N GLY A 233 -19.28 -4.03 -0.54
CA GLY A 233 -19.75 -3.67 0.79
C GLY A 233 -21.10 -4.27 1.19
N SER A 234 -21.60 -5.27 0.47
CA SER A 234 -22.78 -6.03 0.90
C SER A 234 -22.42 -6.99 2.05
N ASP A 235 -23.34 -7.16 3.00
CA ASP A 235 -23.20 -8.15 4.08
C ASP A 235 -23.79 -9.52 3.70
N ASP A 236 -24.60 -9.60 2.63
CA ASP A 236 -25.29 -10.82 2.21
C ASP A 236 -25.01 -11.16 0.74
N TYR A 237 -24.32 -12.28 0.55
CA TYR A 237 -23.99 -12.87 -0.75
C TYR A 237 -24.68 -14.23 -0.95
N SER A 238 -25.65 -14.59 -0.13
CA SER A 238 -26.30 -15.91 -0.13
C SER A 238 -26.92 -16.30 -1.46
N ALA A 239 -27.48 -15.34 -2.19
CA ALA A 239 -28.08 -15.59 -3.50
C ALA A 239 -27.00 -15.94 -4.56
N ALA A 240 -25.88 -15.22 -4.58
CA ALA A 240 -24.75 -15.51 -5.46
C ALA A 240 -24.12 -16.87 -5.13
N ILE A 241 -23.90 -17.12 -3.82
CA ILE A 241 -23.36 -18.38 -3.31
C ILE A 241 -24.25 -19.56 -3.68
N ALA A 242 -25.59 -19.44 -3.55
CA ALA A 242 -26.52 -20.50 -3.96
C ALA A 242 -26.39 -20.85 -5.44
N LYS A 243 -26.33 -19.86 -6.32
CA LYS A 243 -26.18 -20.07 -7.77
C LYS A 243 -24.85 -20.75 -8.11
N LEU A 244 -23.75 -20.30 -7.51
CA LEU A 244 -22.42 -20.92 -7.69
C LEU A 244 -22.42 -22.37 -7.22
N ASN A 245 -23.04 -22.65 -6.07
CA ASN A 245 -23.14 -24.00 -5.52
C ASN A 245 -24.04 -24.90 -6.36
N ASP A 246 -25.20 -24.41 -6.81
CA ASP A 246 -26.14 -25.15 -7.69
C ASP A 246 -25.51 -25.45 -9.05
N ALA A 247 -24.63 -24.58 -9.55
CA ALA A 247 -23.85 -24.83 -10.77
C ALA A 247 -22.74 -25.88 -10.54
N GLY A 248 -22.52 -26.31 -9.31
CA GLY A 248 -21.53 -27.33 -8.95
C GLY A 248 -20.09 -26.82 -8.89
N ALA A 249 -19.88 -25.57 -8.51
CA ALA A 249 -18.55 -25.03 -8.32
C ALA A 249 -17.75 -25.84 -7.26
N GLU A 250 -16.52 -26.21 -7.60
CA GLU A 250 -15.55 -26.88 -6.74
C GLU A 250 -14.57 -25.89 -6.11
N ALA A 251 -14.40 -24.75 -6.79
CA ALA A 251 -13.64 -23.62 -6.29
C ALA A 251 -14.32 -22.31 -6.71
N VAL A 252 -14.14 -21.26 -5.91
CA VAL A 252 -14.61 -19.92 -6.22
C VAL A 252 -13.46 -18.94 -6.17
N ILE A 253 -13.26 -18.22 -7.29
CA ILE A 253 -12.31 -17.12 -7.37
C ILE A 253 -13.05 -15.84 -6.99
N CYS A 254 -12.64 -15.22 -5.89
CA CYS A 254 -13.23 -13.99 -5.36
C CYS A 254 -12.50 -12.77 -5.91
N CYS A 255 -13.06 -12.11 -6.93
CA CYS A 255 -12.55 -10.87 -7.48
C CYS A 255 -13.08 -9.68 -6.65
N GLY A 256 -12.51 -9.48 -5.47
CA GLY A 256 -12.88 -8.44 -4.51
C GLY A 256 -11.84 -8.32 -3.38
N MET A 257 -12.10 -7.40 -2.47
CA MET A 257 -11.24 -7.09 -1.34
C MET A 257 -11.57 -8.00 -0.14
N TYR A 258 -10.89 -7.80 0.99
CA TYR A 258 -11.16 -8.56 2.22
C TYR A 258 -12.62 -8.46 2.67
N ASN A 259 -13.29 -7.33 2.43
CA ASN A 259 -14.70 -7.09 2.75
C ASN A 259 -15.69 -7.87 1.87
N LEU A 260 -15.25 -8.43 0.72
CA LEU A 260 -15.98 -9.47 -0.01
C LEU A 260 -15.60 -10.87 0.48
N VAL A 261 -14.30 -11.14 0.60
CA VAL A 261 -13.79 -12.50 0.87
C VAL A 261 -14.26 -13.03 2.24
N ALA A 262 -14.21 -12.18 3.29
CA ALA A 262 -14.60 -12.59 4.64
C ALA A 262 -16.07 -13.01 4.75
N PRO A 263 -17.08 -12.21 4.33
CA PRO A 263 -18.49 -12.63 4.38
C PRO A 263 -18.80 -13.79 3.43
N VAL A 264 -18.18 -13.85 2.24
CA VAL A 264 -18.32 -14.99 1.32
C VAL A 264 -17.84 -16.28 2.00
N ALA A 265 -16.66 -16.27 2.60
CA ALA A 265 -16.13 -17.43 3.32
C ALA A 265 -17.04 -17.86 4.49
N LYS A 266 -17.53 -16.90 5.29
CA LYS A 266 -18.48 -17.16 6.39
C LYS A 266 -19.79 -17.80 5.91
N GLN A 267 -20.31 -17.36 4.78
CA GLN A 267 -21.56 -17.88 4.23
C GLN A 267 -21.36 -19.25 3.60
N TYR A 268 -20.26 -19.47 2.84
CA TYR A 268 -19.89 -20.78 2.32
C TYR A 268 -19.68 -21.82 3.43
N LYS A 269 -19.07 -21.43 4.58
CA LYS A 269 -18.87 -22.34 5.70
C LYS A 269 -20.17 -22.99 6.19
N ARG A 270 -21.32 -22.35 5.96
CA ARG A 270 -22.66 -22.84 6.37
C ARG A 270 -23.30 -23.76 5.32
N VAL A 271 -22.98 -23.60 4.03
CA VAL A 271 -23.67 -24.29 2.92
C VAL A 271 -22.79 -25.31 2.21
N ASN A 272 -21.51 -25.04 2.08
CA ASN A 272 -20.51 -25.90 1.45
C ASN A 272 -19.14 -25.63 2.07
N PRO A 273 -18.83 -26.22 3.24
CA PRO A 273 -17.59 -25.93 3.98
C PRO A 273 -16.30 -26.39 3.27
N ASP A 274 -16.43 -27.26 2.26
CA ASP A 274 -15.31 -27.86 1.52
C ASP A 274 -14.98 -27.10 0.23
N ILE A 275 -15.71 -26.01 -0.09
CA ILE A 275 -15.43 -25.16 -1.24
C ILE A 275 -14.03 -24.56 -1.12
N ALA A 276 -13.24 -24.62 -2.19
CA ALA A 276 -11.99 -23.88 -2.25
C ALA A 276 -12.27 -22.41 -2.59
N ILE A 277 -11.70 -21.50 -1.81
CA ILE A 277 -11.82 -20.06 -2.06
C ILE A 277 -10.44 -19.50 -2.41
N ILE A 278 -10.33 -18.89 -3.56
CA ILE A 278 -9.13 -18.21 -4.03
C ILE A 278 -9.42 -16.72 -4.05
N ALA A 279 -8.56 -15.94 -3.42
CA ALA A 279 -8.61 -14.48 -3.40
C ALA A 279 -7.37 -13.89 -4.08
N PHE A 280 -7.29 -12.57 -4.12
CA PHE A 280 -6.19 -11.81 -4.68
C PHE A 280 -5.34 -11.16 -3.58
N SER A 281 -4.15 -10.70 -3.91
CA SER A 281 -3.19 -10.07 -2.98
C SER A 281 -3.79 -8.88 -2.22
N ASN A 282 -4.77 -8.18 -2.80
CA ASN A 282 -5.48 -7.09 -2.14
C ASN A 282 -6.30 -7.53 -0.92
N ALA A 283 -6.68 -8.81 -0.82
CA ALA A 283 -7.34 -9.36 0.36
C ALA A 283 -6.34 -9.84 1.44
N TYR A 284 -5.03 -9.87 1.15
CA TYR A 284 -4.00 -10.27 2.11
C TYR A 284 -3.75 -9.17 3.13
N SER A 285 -4.56 -9.16 4.19
CA SER A 285 -4.48 -8.19 5.29
C SER A 285 -4.94 -8.80 6.63
N THR A 286 -4.56 -8.17 7.73
CA THR A 286 -5.03 -8.56 9.07
C THR A 286 -6.55 -8.41 9.22
N GLN A 287 -7.15 -7.47 8.48
CA GLN A 287 -8.60 -7.26 8.47
C GLN A 287 -9.37 -8.48 7.95
N LEU A 288 -8.81 -9.18 6.96
CA LEU A 288 -9.40 -10.44 6.50
C LEU A 288 -9.46 -11.48 7.62
N LEU A 289 -8.39 -11.61 8.41
CA LEU A 289 -8.33 -12.54 9.54
C LEU A 289 -9.30 -12.14 10.66
N GLU A 290 -9.35 -10.86 10.99
CA GLU A 290 -10.24 -10.32 12.03
C GLU A 290 -11.72 -10.46 11.63
N LEU A 291 -12.08 -10.06 10.42
CA LEU A 291 -13.44 -10.16 9.93
C LEU A 291 -13.86 -11.61 9.65
N GLY A 292 -12.97 -12.40 9.09
CA GLY A 292 -13.27 -13.76 8.67
C GLY A 292 -13.26 -14.78 9.79
N GLY A 293 -12.37 -14.62 10.78
CA GLY A 293 -12.13 -15.60 11.82
C GLY A 293 -11.80 -16.98 11.25
N ASP A 294 -12.33 -18.03 11.86
CA ASP A 294 -12.09 -19.41 11.40
C ASP A 294 -12.67 -19.71 10.01
N ALA A 295 -13.58 -18.89 9.51
CA ALA A 295 -14.21 -19.14 8.23
C ALA A 295 -13.26 -18.93 7.04
N VAL A 296 -12.23 -18.12 7.20
CA VAL A 296 -11.23 -17.88 6.14
C VAL A 296 -10.07 -18.86 6.14
N ASN A 297 -10.02 -19.80 7.11
CA ASN A 297 -9.03 -20.88 7.04
C ASN A 297 -9.22 -21.69 5.74
N GLY A 298 -8.12 -21.88 4.98
CA GLY A 298 -8.12 -22.53 3.68
C GLY A 298 -8.31 -21.59 2.49
N VAL A 299 -8.56 -20.27 2.69
CA VAL A 299 -8.52 -19.29 1.60
C VAL A 299 -7.10 -19.18 1.09
N CYS A 300 -6.92 -19.19 -0.24
CA CYS A 300 -5.63 -19.18 -0.91
C CYS A 300 -5.41 -17.89 -1.71
N PHE A 301 -4.14 -17.47 -1.81
CA PHE A 301 -3.73 -16.23 -2.47
C PHE A 301 -2.41 -16.40 -3.23
N PRO A 302 -2.26 -15.81 -4.42
CA PRO A 302 -0.96 -15.44 -4.93
C PRO A 302 -0.58 -14.06 -4.36
N VAL A 303 0.58 -13.92 -3.73
CA VAL A 303 1.05 -12.63 -3.16
C VAL A 303 2.51 -12.38 -3.55
N ILE A 304 2.89 -11.11 -3.71
CA ILE A 304 4.29 -10.72 -3.94
C ILE A 304 4.99 -10.27 -2.65
N PHE A 305 4.28 -10.32 -1.53
CA PHE A 305 4.80 -10.06 -0.19
C PHE A 305 4.26 -11.10 0.78
N PHE A 306 5.15 -11.66 1.59
CA PHE A 306 4.78 -12.62 2.64
C PHE A 306 5.44 -12.22 3.97
N ALA A 307 4.62 -11.82 4.94
CA ALA A 307 5.09 -11.23 6.19
C ALA A 307 5.91 -12.20 7.07
N ASP A 308 5.62 -13.51 7.02
CA ASP A 308 6.34 -14.55 7.76
C ASP A 308 7.49 -15.15 6.91
N SER A 309 8.22 -14.28 6.21
CA SER A 309 9.41 -14.65 5.44
C SER A 309 10.62 -14.84 6.34
N GLU A 310 11.52 -15.75 5.95
CA GLU A 310 12.80 -15.93 6.62
C GLU A 310 13.84 -14.84 6.30
N GLU A 311 13.56 -14.01 5.33
CA GLU A 311 14.45 -12.94 4.90
C GLU A 311 14.53 -11.80 5.93
N GLN A 312 15.76 -11.42 6.32
CA GLN A 312 15.98 -10.48 7.42
C GLN A 312 15.40 -9.09 7.12
N SER A 313 15.52 -8.62 5.90
CA SER A 313 14.97 -7.33 5.47
C SER A 313 13.45 -7.26 5.63
N ILE A 314 12.75 -8.36 5.36
CA ILE A 314 11.30 -8.47 5.52
C ILE A 314 10.94 -8.54 7.00
N LYS A 315 11.67 -9.34 7.81
CA LYS A 315 11.46 -9.40 9.27
C LYS A 315 11.62 -8.03 9.91
N ASP A 316 12.71 -7.31 9.61
CA ASP A 316 12.99 -5.98 10.14
C ASP A 316 11.87 -4.98 9.78
N TYR A 317 11.37 -5.04 8.55
CA TYR A 317 10.25 -4.20 8.10
C TYR A 317 8.96 -4.55 8.84
N VAL A 318 8.58 -5.84 8.91
CA VAL A 318 7.37 -6.31 9.59
C VAL A 318 7.38 -5.94 11.06
N ASP A 319 8.51 -6.13 11.75
CA ASP A 319 8.68 -5.77 13.15
C ASP A 319 8.57 -4.25 13.36
N ALA A 320 9.23 -3.46 12.51
CA ALA A 320 9.17 -2.00 12.57
C ALA A 320 7.75 -1.47 12.31
N TYR A 321 7.07 -2.01 11.30
CA TYR A 321 5.70 -1.63 10.94
C TYR A 321 4.73 -2.02 12.06
N THR A 322 4.79 -3.26 12.55
CA THR A 322 3.93 -3.76 13.63
C THR A 322 4.14 -2.97 14.92
N LYS A 323 5.40 -2.65 15.26
CA LYS A 323 5.71 -1.81 16.43
C LYS A 323 5.13 -0.40 16.30
N ALA A 324 5.14 0.17 15.11
CA ALA A 324 4.66 1.54 14.88
C ALA A 324 3.13 1.64 14.84
N TYR A 325 2.46 0.63 14.26
CA TYR A 325 1.05 0.72 13.89
C TYR A 325 0.15 -0.35 14.53
N GLY A 326 0.71 -1.30 15.28
CA GLY A 326 -0.05 -2.29 16.07
C GLY A 326 -0.55 -3.51 15.28
N ALA A 327 -0.35 -3.55 13.96
CA ALA A 327 -0.74 -4.66 13.09
C ALA A 327 0.36 -4.96 12.07
N ALA A 328 0.42 -6.17 11.54
CA ALA A 328 1.33 -6.52 10.46
C ALA A 328 0.95 -5.78 9.16
N PRO A 329 1.93 -5.43 8.30
CA PRO A 329 1.65 -4.77 7.03
C PRO A 329 0.89 -5.70 6.08
N SER A 330 -0.02 -5.12 5.28
CA SER A 330 -0.65 -5.81 4.16
C SER A 330 0.31 -5.94 2.97
N ALA A 331 -0.05 -6.76 1.97
CA ALA A 331 0.73 -6.83 0.74
C ALA A 331 0.85 -5.47 0.06
N LEU A 332 -0.27 -4.75 -0.08
CA LEU A 332 -0.29 -3.47 -0.77
C LEU A 332 0.43 -2.34 0.01
N SER A 333 0.36 -2.32 1.34
CA SER A 333 1.16 -1.38 2.13
C SER A 333 2.66 -1.65 2.00
N SER A 334 3.07 -2.91 1.86
CA SER A 334 4.47 -3.27 1.60
C SER A 334 4.94 -2.83 0.22
N GLN A 335 4.05 -2.87 -0.78
CA GLN A 335 4.31 -2.30 -2.11
C GLN A 335 4.49 -0.78 -2.05
N ALA A 336 3.68 -0.08 -1.23
CA ALA A 336 3.84 1.35 -1.02
C ALA A 336 5.17 1.71 -0.32
N TYR A 337 5.60 0.88 0.65
CA TYR A 337 6.90 1.02 1.29
C TYR A 337 8.04 1.00 0.27
N ASP A 338 8.06 0.00 -0.61
CA ASP A 338 9.07 -0.12 -1.66
C ASP A 338 8.95 0.99 -2.71
N SER A 339 7.74 1.44 -3.04
CA SER A 339 7.52 2.52 -4.00
C SER A 339 8.17 3.83 -3.56
N VAL A 340 8.05 4.19 -2.27
CA VAL A 340 8.78 5.33 -1.69
C VAL A 340 10.29 5.08 -1.73
N GLY A 341 10.72 3.87 -1.38
CA GLY A 341 12.14 3.50 -1.39
C GLY A 341 12.76 3.63 -2.79
N MET A 342 12.06 3.18 -3.83
CA MET A 342 12.50 3.31 -5.23
C MET A 342 12.62 4.78 -5.65
N LEU A 343 11.60 5.59 -5.38
CA LEU A 343 11.61 7.02 -5.70
C LEU A 343 12.78 7.74 -5.04
N LEU A 344 12.96 7.54 -3.73
CA LEU A 344 14.04 8.18 -2.97
C LEU A 344 15.43 7.68 -3.40
N THR A 345 15.55 6.40 -3.76
CA THR A 345 16.81 5.85 -4.28
C THR A 345 17.14 6.46 -5.64
N ALA A 346 16.18 6.61 -6.53
CA ALA A 346 16.38 7.26 -7.82
C ALA A 346 16.80 8.73 -7.64
N ILE A 347 16.13 9.48 -6.76
CA ILE A 347 16.51 10.86 -6.42
C ILE A 347 17.95 10.92 -5.88
N GLN A 348 18.32 10.02 -4.97
CA GLN A 348 19.66 9.96 -4.40
C GLN A 348 20.72 9.65 -5.45
N ASN A 349 20.46 8.72 -6.38
CA ASN A 349 21.37 8.34 -7.45
C ASN A 349 21.59 9.50 -8.44
N VAL A 350 20.53 10.21 -8.77
CA VAL A 350 20.56 11.38 -9.67
C VAL A 350 21.26 12.58 -9.01
N GLY A 351 21.16 12.72 -7.68
CA GLY A 351 21.63 13.88 -6.93
C GLY A 351 20.74 15.13 -7.10
N ASP A 352 19.50 14.95 -7.59
CA ASP A 352 18.57 16.02 -7.93
C ASP A 352 17.12 15.52 -7.80
N THR A 353 16.15 16.45 -7.66
CA THR A 353 14.71 16.15 -7.68
C THR A 353 14.06 16.46 -9.03
N ASP A 354 14.84 16.73 -10.07
CA ASP A 354 14.35 16.94 -11.43
C ASP A 354 13.63 15.68 -11.93
N SER A 355 12.33 15.81 -12.22
CA SER A 355 11.45 14.67 -12.51
C SER A 355 11.86 13.89 -13.77
N GLU A 356 12.42 14.54 -14.79
CA GLU A 356 12.86 13.87 -16.01
C GLU A 356 14.07 12.96 -15.72
N LYS A 357 15.04 13.47 -14.97
CA LYS A 357 16.23 12.69 -14.57
C LYS A 357 15.85 11.54 -13.63
N VAL A 358 14.96 11.79 -12.67
CA VAL A 358 14.50 10.77 -11.71
C VAL A 358 13.71 9.68 -12.44
N LYS A 359 12.83 10.04 -13.38
CA LYS A 359 12.12 9.11 -14.26
C LYS A 359 13.11 8.22 -15.03
N ASP A 360 14.11 8.82 -15.68
CA ASP A 360 15.11 8.08 -16.45
C ASP A 360 15.96 7.14 -15.57
N GLU A 361 16.14 7.48 -14.30
CA GLU A 361 16.83 6.64 -13.33
C GLU A 361 15.94 5.49 -12.85
N LEU A 362 14.63 5.72 -12.63
CA LEU A 362 13.68 4.66 -12.27
C LEU A 362 13.67 3.53 -13.29
N TYR A 363 13.75 3.83 -14.60
CA TYR A 363 13.83 2.80 -15.66
C TYR A 363 15.14 1.98 -15.66
N LYS A 364 16.17 2.43 -14.95
CA LYS A 364 17.49 1.74 -14.85
C LYS A 364 17.68 1.08 -13.49
N LEU A 365 16.83 1.43 -12.52
CA LEU A 365 16.99 1.03 -11.13
C LEU A 365 16.74 -0.48 -10.96
N ASP A 366 17.69 -1.15 -10.32
CA ASP A 366 17.49 -2.46 -9.71
C ASP A 366 17.27 -2.25 -8.21
N TYR A 367 16.06 -2.46 -7.75
CA TYR A 367 15.68 -2.22 -6.35
C TYR A 367 15.42 -3.55 -5.63
N HIS A 368 16.13 -3.78 -4.51
CA HIS A 368 15.93 -4.94 -3.63
C HIS A 368 15.05 -4.52 -2.45
N GLY A 369 13.75 -4.76 -2.59
CA GLY A 369 12.74 -4.36 -1.61
C GLY A 369 12.16 -5.51 -0.80
N VAL A 370 11.24 -5.19 0.10
CA VAL A 370 10.51 -6.17 0.91
C VAL A 370 9.49 -6.96 0.06
N THR A 371 9.13 -6.44 -1.11
CA THR A 371 8.27 -7.11 -2.10
C THR A 371 9.10 -7.81 -3.20
N GLY A 372 10.37 -8.10 -2.91
CA GLY A 372 11.31 -8.75 -3.84
C GLY A 372 12.04 -7.77 -4.76
N ASP A 373 12.82 -8.34 -5.67
CA ASP A 373 13.56 -7.58 -6.65
C ASP A 373 12.62 -6.87 -7.62
N THR A 374 12.86 -5.59 -7.84
CA THR A 374 12.02 -4.74 -8.67
C THR A 374 12.85 -4.03 -9.72
N ARG A 375 12.45 -4.19 -10.96
CA ARG A 375 12.94 -3.43 -12.11
C ARG A 375 11.74 -3.05 -12.96
N PHE A 376 11.63 -1.79 -13.33
CA PHE A 376 10.61 -1.34 -14.28
C PHE A 376 11.00 -1.73 -15.71
N ASP A 377 10.05 -2.24 -16.45
CA ASP A 377 10.21 -2.41 -17.88
C ASP A 377 10.01 -1.08 -18.62
N LYS A 378 10.11 -1.11 -19.95
CA LYS A 378 9.97 0.10 -20.80
C LYS A 378 8.61 0.80 -20.72
N THR A 379 7.63 0.18 -20.10
CA THR A 379 6.27 0.72 -19.91
C THR A 379 5.98 1.11 -18.47
N GLY A 380 6.97 1.03 -17.56
CA GLY A 380 6.75 1.30 -16.13
C GLY A 380 6.10 0.16 -15.35
N ASP A 381 6.01 -1.04 -15.96
CA ASP A 381 5.52 -2.27 -15.33
C ASP A 381 6.64 -3.03 -14.61
N VAL A 382 6.25 -3.86 -13.65
CA VAL A 382 7.15 -4.77 -12.96
C VAL A 382 6.78 -6.24 -13.20
N ASP A 383 7.79 -7.11 -13.19
CA ASP A 383 7.60 -8.55 -13.21
C ASP A 383 8.10 -9.15 -11.89
N LYS A 384 7.17 -9.62 -11.07
CA LYS A 384 7.45 -10.18 -9.74
C LYS A 384 6.95 -11.61 -9.64
N ALA A 385 7.69 -12.43 -8.91
CA ALA A 385 7.29 -13.79 -8.59
C ALA A 385 6.24 -13.79 -7.47
N PHE A 386 5.24 -14.67 -7.61
CA PHE A 386 4.25 -14.88 -6.57
C PHE A 386 4.70 -15.96 -5.57
N VAL A 387 4.43 -15.69 -4.30
CA VAL A 387 4.38 -16.69 -3.24
C VAL A 387 2.94 -17.13 -3.09
N LYS A 388 2.67 -18.43 -3.16
CA LYS A 388 1.35 -18.98 -2.90
C LYS A 388 1.17 -19.15 -1.40
N VAL A 389 0.13 -18.58 -0.85
CA VAL A 389 -0.16 -18.61 0.59
C VAL A 389 -1.60 -19.07 0.84
N THR A 390 -1.83 -19.62 2.02
CA THR A 390 -3.17 -19.96 2.53
C THR A 390 -3.31 -19.48 3.96
N ILE A 391 -4.53 -19.50 4.50
CA ILE A 391 -4.79 -19.21 5.90
C ILE A 391 -4.93 -20.53 6.65
N LYS A 392 -4.17 -20.70 7.73
CA LYS A 392 -4.24 -21.83 8.64
C LYS A 392 -4.17 -21.34 10.08
N ASP A 393 -5.12 -21.77 10.91
CA ASP A 393 -5.21 -21.39 12.33
C ASP A 393 -5.14 -19.85 12.54
N GLY A 394 -5.82 -19.09 11.67
CA GLY A 394 -5.86 -17.63 11.71
C GLY A 394 -4.56 -16.93 11.32
N LYS A 395 -3.65 -17.62 10.61
CA LYS A 395 -2.38 -17.05 10.12
C LYS A 395 -2.20 -17.33 8.63
N PHE A 396 -1.53 -16.41 7.95
CA PHE A 396 -1.06 -16.66 6.60
C PHE A 396 0.16 -17.59 6.64
N VAL A 397 0.14 -18.66 5.85
CA VAL A 397 1.24 -19.62 5.72
C VAL A 397 1.49 -19.91 4.25
N LYS A 398 2.74 -20.27 3.89
CA LYS A 398 3.03 -20.71 2.52
C LYS A 398 2.26 -22.01 2.23
N MET A 399 1.79 -22.13 1.01
CA MET A 399 1.29 -23.40 0.48
C MET A 399 2.48 -24.33 0.20
N ASP A 400 2.29 -25.63 0.46
CA ASP A 400 3.29 -26.68 0.22
C ASP A 400 3.48 -26.95 -1.29
#